data_2ce74df0de32bed451781ed00389ea94
#
_entry.id   2ce74df0de32bed451781ed00389ea94
#
_cell.length_a   1.000
_cell.length_b   1.000
_cell.length_c   1.000
_cell.angle_alpha   90.00
_cell.angle_beta   90.00
_cell.angle_gamma   90.00
#
_symmetry.space_group_name_H-M   'P 1'
#
loop_
_entity.id
_entity.type
_entity.pdbx_description
1 polymer ?
#
loop_
_entity_poly.entity_id
_entity_poly.type
_entity_poly.pdbx_seq_one_letter_code
_entity_poly.pdbx_strand_id
1 'polypeptide(L)'
;MLRTAIRRVAAARPQARRTLSAEASITVEFPGAYTAHLGDEPAATAETNKTELLEYFKTMYTMRRMEITCDNEYKARTIRGFCHLYDGQEAIGTGVQAALSPEDSWITSYRCHCIALARGGTVEGVLAELMGQSHGQTGGKGGSMHFYNKEHNFFGGQGIVGAQVPVGTGLAFANKYKTPLGEPMPVAIGCYGDGAANQGQIWESMNMAALWKLPMIFCIENNQYGMGTSIAR
;
A
#
# COMPACT_ATOMS: atom_id res chain seq x y z
N MET A 1 -4.18 -10.43 27.03
CA MET A 1 -3.67 -9.10 26.65
C MET A 1 -3.63 -8.89 25.14
N LEU A 2 -3.21 -9.85 24.31
CA LEU A 2 -3.21 -9.73 22.84
C LEU A 2 -4.62 -9.48 22.25
N ARG A 3 -5.64 -10.17 22.75
CA ARG A 3 -7.04 -10.02 22.30
C ARG A 3 -7.61 -8.60 22.50
N THR A 4 -7.17 -7.90 23.54
CA THR A 4 -7.65 -6.54 23.83
C THR A 4 -6.98 -5.49 22.93
N ALA A 5 -5.74 -5.73 22.49
CA ALA A 5 -5.04 -4.85 21.57
C ALA A 5 -5.62 -4.94 20.14
N ILE A 6 -5.96 -6.15 19.69
CA ILE A 6 -6.58 -6.37 18.37
C ILE A 6 -7.99 -5.77 18.30
N ARG A 7 -8.79 -5.85 19.37
CA ARG A 7 -10.13 -5.20 19.41
C ARG A 7 -10.06 -3.68 19.29
N ARG A 8 -8.98 -3.03 19.74
CA ARG A 8 -8.84 -1.58 19.61
C ARG A 8 -8.40 -1.10 18.24
N VAL A 9 -7.73 -1.96 17.46
CA VAL A 9 -7.38 -1.67 16.06
C VAL A 9 -8.60 -1.90 15.14
N ALA A 10 -9.44 -2.87 15.49
CA ALA A 10 -10.68 -3.20 14.74
C ALA A 10 -11.88 -2.29 15.06
N ALA A 11 -11.80 -1.38 16.03
CA ALA A 11 -12.77 -0.31 16.15
C ALA A 11 -12.56 0.64 14.96
N ALA A 12 -13.19 0.30 13.82
CA ALA A 12 -13.18 1.08 12.61
C ALA A 12 -13.50 2.53 12.97
N ARG A 13 -12.56 3.44 12.68
CA ARG A 13 -12.85 4.87 12.65
C ARG A 13 -14.10 5.06 11.80
N PRO A 14 -15.07 5.87 12.22
CA PRO A 14 -16.06 6.36 11.29
C PRO A 14 -15.25 7.12 10.23
N GLN A 15 -15.05 6.51 9.05
CA GLN A 15 -14.62 7.24 7.88
C GLN A 15 -15.54 8.45 7.81
N ALA A 16 -14.97 9.66 7.67
CA ALA A 16 -15.75 10.82 7.26
C ALA A 16 -16.41 10.42 5.94
N ARG A 17 -17.62 9.85 6.04
CA ARG A 17 -18.43 9.52 4.87
C ARG A 17 -18.62 10.84 4.15
N ARG A 18 -17.95 10.98 3.00
CA ARG A 18 -18.43 11.90 1.99
C ARG A 18 -19.92 11.63 1.86
N THR A 19 -20.75 12.62 2.16
CA THR A 19 -22.17 12.63 1.86
C THR A 19 -22.31 12.59 0.33
N LEU A 20 -22.18 11.38 -0.23
CA LEU A 20 -22.59 11.11 -1.59
C LEU A 20 -24.13 11.13 -1.57
N SER A 21 -24.74 11.83 -2.52
CA SER A 21 -26.18 11.78 -2.80
C SER A 21 -26.66 10.34 -2.76
N ALA A 22 -27.90 10.11 -2.33
CA ALA A 22 -28.53 8.81 -2.08
C ALA A 22 -28.57 7.92 -3.35
N GLU A 23 -27.41 7.41 -3.75
CA GLU A 23 -27.34 6.27 -4.67
C GLU A 23 -27.70 5.00 -3.92
N ALA A 24 -28.40 4.09 -4.61
CA ALA A 24 -28.78 2.81 -4.02
C ALA A 24 -27.53 2.06 -3.55
N SER A 25 -27.53 1.63 -2.28
CA SER A 25 -26.48 0.75 -1.74
C SER A 25 -26.53 -0.60 -2.43
N ILE A 26 -25.36 -1.18 -2.67
CA ILE A 26 -25.16 -2.49 -3.27
C ILE A 26 -24.37 -3.31 -2.26
N THR A 27 -24.91 -4.47 -1.86
CA THR A 27 -24.19 -5.44 -1.02
C THR A 27 -23.36 -6.35 -1.92
N VAL A 28 -22.06 -6.43 -1.68
CA VAL A 28 -21.15 -7.36 -2.37
C VAL A 28 -20.76 -8.47 -1.38
N GLU A 29 -20.88 -9.71 -1.83
CA GLU A 29 -20.52 -10.89 -1.05
C GLU A 29 -19.10 -11.38 -1.42
N PHE A 30 -18.35 -11.82 -0.38
CA PHE A 30 -16.98 -12.36 -0.53
C PHE A 30 -16.91 -13.75 0.11
N PRO A 31 -17.59 -14.77 -0.42
CA PRO A 31 -17.67 -16.09 0.19
C PRO A 31 -16.27 -16.75 0.24
N GLY A 32 -15.82 -17.12 1.45
CA GLY A 32 -14.58 -17.86 1.66
C GLY A 32 -13.29 -17.14 1.28
N ALA A 33 -13.31 -15.80 1.14
CA ALA A 33 -12.17 -15.03 0.71
C ALA A 33 -11.08 -14.87 1.77
N TYR A 34 -11.41 -15.07 3.05
CA TYR A 34 -10.54 -14.74 4.18
C TYR A 34 -10.39 -15.90 5.16
N THR A 35 -9.20 -16.00 5.74
CA THR A 35 -8.93 -16.86 6.88
C THR A 35 -8.26 -16.03 7.97
N ALA A 36 -8.86 -15.94 9.15
CA ALA A 36 -8.28 -15.29 10.30
C ALA A 36 -7.52 -16.32 11.14
N HIS A 37 -6.25 -16.00 11.48
CA HIS A 37 -5.45 -16.84 12.38
C HIS A 37 -5.72 -16.50 13.84
N LEU A 38 -5.82 -15.21 14.17
CA LEU A 38 -6.13 -14.69 15.50
C LEU A 38 -7.15 -13.56 15.38
N GLY A 39 -8.26 -13.70 16.08
CA GLY A 39 -9.36 -12.73 16.05
C GLY A 39 -10.55 -13.24 15.24
N ASP A 40 -11.52 -12.36 15.06
CA ASP A 40 -12.71 -12.65 14.29
C ASP A 40 -12.43 -12.51 12.78
N GLU A 41 -13.02 -13.36 11.97
CA GLU A 41 -12.97 -13.20 10.52
C GLU A 41 -13.63 -11.87 10.10
N PRO A 42 -13.10 -11.19 9.07
CA PRO A 42 -13.75 -10.01 8.55
C PRO A 42 -15.14 -10.37 7.97
N ALA A 43 -16.03 -9.39 7.91
CA ALA A 43 -17.35 -9.60 7.34
C ALA A 43 -17.26 -10.15 5.92
N ALA A 44 -18.11 -11.15 5.62
CA ALA A 44 -18.19 -11.75 4.29
C ALA A 44 -18.90 -10.86 3.25
N THR A 45 -19.38 -9.69 3.68
CA THR A 45 -20.10 -8.73 2.84
C THR A 45 -19.57 -7.32 3.05
N ALA A 46 -19.67 -6.48 2.01
CA ALA A 46 -19.41 -5.06 2.10
C ALA A 46 -20.49 -4.27 1.38
N GLU A 47 -20.83 -3.11 1.94
CA GLU A 47 -21.74 -2.15 1.31
C GLU A 47 -20.93 -1.17 0.44
N THR A 48 -21.40 -0.95 -0.77
CA THR A 48 -20.83 -0.03 -1.75
C THR A 48 -21.92 0.61 -2.60
N ASN A 49 -21.55 1.42 -3.58
CA ASN A 49 -22.45 2.03 -4.55
C ASN A 49 -21.81 2.08 -5.94
N LYS A 50 -22.64 2.38 -6.94
CA LYS A 50 -22.21 2.43 -8.35
C LYS A 50 -21.05 3.41 -8.59
N THR A 51 -21.09 4.59 -7.97
CA THR A 51 -20.07 5.63 -8.15
C THR A 51 -18.72 5.14 -7.61
N GLU A 52 -18.71 4.57 -6.41
CA GLU A 52 -17.50 4.01 -5.80
C GLU A 52 -16.90 2.87 -6.63
N LEU A 53 -17.74 1.94 -7.09
CA LEU A 53 -17.28 0.84 -7.95
C LEU A 53 -16.69 1.35 -9.27
N LEU A 54 -17.30 2.39 -9.87
CA LEU A 54 -16.76 3.01 -11.08
C LEU A 54 -15.44 3.74 -10.83
N GLU A 55 -15.27 4.38 -9.67
CA GLU A 55 -14.00 5.00 -9.27
C GLU A 55 -12.90 3.93 -9.09
N TYR A 56 -13.19 2.81 -8.43
CA TYR A 56 -12.24 1.71 -8.30
C TYR A 56 -11.86 1.11 -9.67
N PHE A 57 -12.85 0.88 -10.52
CA PHE A 57 -12.59 0.39 -11.88
C PHE A 57 -11.70 1.35 -12.68
N LYS A 58 -11.99 2.65 -12.68
CA LYS A 58 -11.19 3.67 -13.37
C LYS A 58 -9.76 3.70 -12.83
N THR A 59 -9.61 3.64 -11.51
CA THR A 59 -8.30 3.63 -10.85
C THR A 59 -7.47 2.42 -11.29
N MET A 60 -8.02 1.22 -11.18
CA MET A 60 -7.34 -0.01 -11.61
C MET A 60 -7.03 -0.02 -13.10
N TYR A 61 -7.96 0.47 -13.93
CA TYR A 61 -7.74 0.58 -15.37
C TYR A 61 -6.63 1.57 -15.71
N THR A 62 -6.60 2.72 -15.04
CA THR A 62 -5.54 3.73 -15.20
C THR A 62 -4.18 3.16 -14.79
N MET A 63 -4.09 2.48 -13.65
CA MET A 63 -2.89 1.79 -13.19
C MET A 63 -2.38 0.80 -14.25
N ARG A 64 -3.22 -0.10 -14.74
CA ARG A 64 -2.86 -1.07 -15.76
C ARG A 64 -2.39 -0.40 -17.06
N ARG A 65 -3.10 0.63 -17.54
CA ARG A 65 -2.74 1.34 -18.77
C ARG A 65 -1.42 2.09 -18.63
N MET A 66 -1.18 2.69 -17.47
CA MET A 66 0.10 3.34 -17.15
C MET A 66 1.25 2.32 -17.19
N GLU A 67 1.10 1.17 -16.54
CA GLU A 67 2.16 0.14 -16.50
C GLU A 67 2.44 -0.47 -17.88
N ILE A 68 1.41 -0.69 -18.71
CA ILE A 68 1.60 -1.11 -20.10
C ILE A 68 2.42 -0.08 -20.88
N THR A 69 2.18 1.22 -20.62
CA THR A 69 2.98 2.29 -21.24
C THR A 69 4.42 2.25 -20.73
N CYS A 70 4.61 2.07 -19.42
CA CYS A 70 5.96 1.92 -18.82
C CYS A 70 6.72 0.74 -19.44
N ASP A 71 6.07 -0.41 -19.66
CA ASP A 71 6.68 -1.58 -20.29
C ASP A 71 7.11 -1.30 -21.74
N ASN A 72 6.24 -0.63 -22.50
CA ASN A 72 6.56 -0.25 -23.88
C ASN A 72 7.75 0.71 -23.95
N GLU A 73 7.77 1.74 -23.10
CA GLU A 73 8.87 2.72 -23.03
C GLU A 73 10.16 2.08 -22.50
N TYR A 74 10.07 1.11 -21.59
CA TYR A 74 11.20 0.32 -21.14
C TYR A 74 11.80 -0.52 -22.30
N LYS A 75 10.96 -1.20 -23.07
CA LYS A 75 11.38 -1.95 -24.28
C LYS A 75 11.98 -1.04 -25.35
N ALA A 76 11.46 0.17 -25.50
CA ALA A 76 12.00 1.21 -26.38
C ALA A 76 13.31 1.84 -25.84
N ARG A 77 13.74 1.50 -24.60
CA ARG A 77 14.92 2.02 -23.91
C ARG A 77 14.83 3.52 -23.56
N THR A 78 13.64 4.09 -23.55
CA THR A 78 13.37 5.44 -23.06
C THR A 78 13.46 5.46 -21.53
N ILE A 79 12.94 4.40 -20.89
CA ILE A 79 13.13 4.13 -19.47
C ILE A 79 14.38 3.26 -19.31
N ARG A 80 15.31 3.70 -18.44
CA ARG A 80 16.59 3.05 -18.20
C ARG A 80 16.67 2.47 -16.80
N GLY A 81 17.51 1.45 -16.62
CA GLY A 81 17.69 0.76 -15.35
C GLY A 81 16.61 -0.29 -15.10
N PHE A 82 16.25 -0.51 -13.84
CA PHE A 82 15.14 -1.40 -13.50
C PHE A 82 13.79 -0.74 -13.75
N CYS A 83 12.81 -1.55 -14.15
CA CYS A 83 11.42 -1.15 -14.26
C CYS A 83 10.55 -2.24 -13.64
N HIS A 84 10.08 -2.00 -12.43
CA HIS A 84 9.27 -2.95 -11.67
C HIS A 84 7.79 -2.61 -11.79
N LEU A 85 7.12 -3.31 -12.70
CA LEU A 85 5.70 -3.09 -13.00
C LEU A 85 4.79 -3.61 -11.88
N TYR A 86 3.66 -2.96 -11.68
CA TYR A 86 2.62 -3.31 -10.70
C TYR A 86 1.50 -4.18 -11.30
N ASP A 87 1.71 -4.69 -12.50
CA ASP A 87 0.75 -5.48 -13.26
C ASP A 87 0.22 -6.67 -12.44
N GLY A 88 -1.11 -6.79 -12.38
CA GLY A 88 -1.79 -7.85 -11.65
C GLY A 88 -2.07 -7.55 -10.17
N GLN A 89 -1.55 -6.45 -9.62
CA GLN A 89 -1.73 -6.06 -8.22
C GLN A 89 -2.61 -4.80 -8.04
N GLU A 90 -3.27 -4.33 -9.08
CA GLU A 90 -4.05 -3.08 -9.09
C GLU A 90 -5.17 -3.10 -8.04
N ALA A 91 -5.82 -4.26 -7.86
CA ALA A 91 -6.88 -4.42 -6.88
C ALA A 91 -6.37 -4.27 -5.44
N ILE A 92 -5.14 -4.75 -5.15
CA ILE A 92 -4.50 -4.59 -3.84
C ILE A 92 -4.25 -3.10 -3.57
N GLY A 93 -3.58 -2.41 -4.50
CA GLY A 93 -3.29 -0.98 -4.34
C GLY A 93 -4.56 -0.13 -4.19
N THR A 94 -5.59 -0.40 -4.99
CA THR A 94 -6.87 0.30 -4.94
C THR A 94 -7.61 0.02 -3.63
N GLY A 95 -7.67 -1.24 -3.19
CA GLY A 95 -8.36 -1.64 -1.96
C GLY A 95 -7.68 -1.09 -0.70
N VAL A 96 -6.36 -1.16 -0.63
CA VAL A 96 -5.59 -0.57 0.48
C VAL A 96 -5.79 0.95 0.52
N GLN A 97 -5.71 1.64 -0.63
CA GLN A 97 -5.96 3.08 -0.70
C GLN A 97 -7.36 3.45 -0.23
N ALA A 98 -8.37 2.67 -0.59
CA ALA A 98 -9.75 2.89 -0.16
C ALA A 98 -9.96 2.71 1.34
N ALA A 99 -9.18 1.83 1.97
CA ALA A 99 -9.24 1.55 3.40
C ALA A 99 -8.45 2.55 4.27
N LEU A 100 -7.43 3.19 3.70
CA LEU A 100 -6.57 4.14 4.40
C LEU A 100 -7.14 5.56 4.43
N SER A 101 -6.90 6.26 5.52
CA SER A 101 -7.16 7.70 5.64
C SER A 101 -5.99 8.51 5.07
N PRO A 102 -6.17 9.82 4.78
CA PRO A 102 -5.08 10.69 4.34
C PRO A 102 -3.94 10.80 5.36
N GLU A 103 -4.22 10.64 6.64
CA GLU A 103 -3.26 10.73 7.74
C GLU A 103 -2.42 9.45 7.89
N ASP A 104 -2.90 8.32 7.35
CA ASP A 104 -2.19 7.06 7.43
C ASP A 104 -0.95 7.04 6.54
N SER A 105 0.13 6.48 7.06
CA SER A 105 1.41 6.42 6.37
C SER A 105 1.50 5.15 5.53
N TRP A 106 2.00 5.27 4.29
CA TRP A 106 2.25 4.12 3.42
C TRP A 106 3.71 4.08 2.97
N ILE A 107 4.34 2.94 3.15
CA ILE A 107 5.67 2.64 2.61
C ILE A 107 5.64 1.26 1.94
N THR A 108 6.36 1.08 0.85
CA THR A 108 6.31 -0.15 0.06
C THR A 108 7.67 -0.55 -0.49
N SER A 109 7.70 -1.67 -1.20
CA SER A 109 8.86 -2.18 -1.91
C SER A 109 9.16 -1.39 -3.19
N TYR A 110 10.06 -1.92 -4.00
CA TYR A 110 10.45 -1.37 -5.31
C TYR A 110 9.33 -1.32 -6.35
N ARG A 111 8.23 -2.05 -6.15
CA ARG A 111 7.06 -2.07 -7.04
C ARG A 111 6.04 -1.02 -6.59
N CYS A 112 6.34 0.24 -6.85
CA CYS A 112 5.65 1.35 -6.18
C CYS A 112 4.94 2.36 -7.12
N HIS A 113 4.96 2.16 -8.45
CA HIS A 113 4.39 3.10 -9.41
C HIS A 113 2.91 3.42 -9.14
N CYS A 114 2.10 2.38 -8.99
CA CYS A 114 0.66 2.52 -8.79
C CYS A 114 0.31 3.05 -7.39
N ILE A 115 1.15 2.78 -6.39
CA ILE A 115 0.97 3.35 -5.04
C ILE A 115 1.32 4.84 -5.06
N ALA A 116 2.38 5.24 -5.79
CA ALA A 116 2.69 6.64 -5.99
C ALA A 116 1.53 7.39 -6.66
N LEU A 117 0.89 6.78 -7.68
CA LEU A 117 -0.30 7.32 -8.32
C LEU A 117 -1.47 7.43 -7.32
N ALA A 118 -1.75 6.38 -6.55
CA ALA A 118 -2.83 6.37 -5.57
C ALA A 118 -2.63 7.40 -4.44
N ARG A 119 -1.39 7.73 -4.12
CA ARG A 119 -1.00 8.72 -3.11
C ARG A 119 -0.68 10.09 -3.71
N GLY A 120 -1.51 10.55 -4.63
CA GLY A 120 -1.50 11.93 -5.14
C GLY A 120 -0.52 12.20 -6.28
N GLY A 121 0.12 11.16 -6.82
CA GLY A 121 0.89 11.27 -8.04
C GLY A 121 0.00 11.41 -9.28
N THR A 122 0.62 11.76 -10.40
CA THR A 122 -0.02 11.79 -11.71
C THR A 122 0.63 10.79 -12.66
N VAL A 123 -0.09 10.32 -13.65
CA VAL A 123 0.47 9.44 -14.69
C VAL A 123 1.67 10.09 -15.37
N GLU A 124 1.56 11.40 -15.68
CA GLU A 124 2.65 12.19 -16.25
C GLU A 124 3.87 12.23 -15.31
N GLY A 125 3.65 12.52 -14.02
CA GLY A 125 4.72 12.58 -13.02
C GLY A 125 5.44 11.24 -12.83
N VAL A 126 4.71 10.13 -12.89
CA VAL A 126 5.30 8.77 -12.82
C VAL A 126 6.14 8.50 -14.07
N LEU A 127 5.60 8.70 -15.27
CA LEU A 127 6.34 8.48 -16.51
C LEU A 127 7.57 9.40 -16.62
N ALA A 128 7.43 10.67 -16.28
CA ALA A 128 8.52 11.63 -16.27
C ALA A 128 9.65 11.20 -15.31
N GLU A 129 9.31 10.69 -14.13
CA GLU A 129 10.28 10.16 -13.17
C GLU A 129 11.04 8.96 -13.73
N LEU A 130 10.34 8.00 -14.33
CA LEU A 130 10.94 6.82 -14.95
C LEU A 130 11.87 7.18 -16.12
N MET A 131 11.56 8.25 -16.86
CA MET A 131 12.37 8.77 -17.96
C MET A 131 13.50 9.72 -17.51
N GLY A 132 13.65 9.94 -16.20
CA GLY A 132 14.69 10.80 -15.63
C GLY A 132 14.47 12.28 -15.88
N GLN A 133 13.22 12.72 -16.06
CA GLN A 133 12.89 14.12 -16.33
C GLN A 133 12.76 14.92 -15.02
N SER A 134 13.20 16.19 -15.04
CA SER A 134 13.23 17.04 -13.85
C SER A 134 11.85 17.36 -13.25
N HIS A 135 10.79 17.25 -14.03
CA HIS A 135 9.40 17.41 -13.58
C HIS A 135 8.75 16.10 -13.10
N GLY A 136 9.53 15.00 -13.05
CA GLY A 136 9.10 13.78 -12.41
C GLY A 136 8.83 13.95 -10.93
N GLN A 137 8.08 13.01 -10.33
CA GLN A 137 7.59 13.11 -8.94
C GLN A 137 8.71 13.29 -7.90
N THR A 138 9.91 12.80 -8.17
CA THR A 138 11.11 12.98 -7.34
C THR A 138 12.26 13.66 -8.10
N GLY A 139 11.91 14.49 -9.10
CA GLY A 139 12.86 15.26 -9.89
C GLY A 139 13.68 14.40 -10.87
N GLY A 140 13.18 13.25 -11.26
CA GLY A 140 13.84 12.33 -12.20
C GLY A 140 15.04 11.58 -11.61
N LYS A 141 15.21 11.59 -10.29
CA LYS A 141 16.37 11.01 -9.61
C LYS A 141 16.11 9.64 -8.98
N GLY A 142 14.84 9.32 -8.70
CA GLY A 142 14.44 8.10 -8.03
C GLY A 142 14.27 6.90 -8.99
N GLY A 143 13.88 7.15 -10.22
CA GLY A 143 13.56 6.10 -11.19
C GLY A 143 12.42 5.21 -10.73
N SER A 144 12.42 3.93 -11.13
CA SER A 144 11.31 3.00 -10.89
C SER A 144 11.05 2.68 -9.42
N MET A 145 12.05 2.76 -8.54
CA MET A 145 11.98 2.19 -7.19
C MET A 145 11.87 3.22 -6.07
N HIS A 146 11.99 4.51 -6.37
CA HIS A 146 12.14 5.55 -5.34
C HIS A 146 11.20 6.74 -5.58
N PHE A 147 9.91 6.45 -5.50
CA PHE A 147 8.85 7.46 -5.48
C PHE A 147 8.54 7.85 -4.05
N TYR A 148 8.36 9.14 -3.79
CA TYR A 148 7.98 9.69 -2.48
C TYR A 148 6.97 10.81 -2.67
N ASN A 149 5.98 10.87 -1.77
CA ASN A 149 5.02 11.98 -1.70
C ASN A 149 4.65 12.24 -0.24
N LYS A 150 5.52 12.96 0.46
CA LYS A 150 5.37 13.25 1.88
C LYS A 150 4.07 14.00 2.20
N GLU A 151 3.62 14.87 1.31
CA GLU A 151 2.37 15.65 1.49
C GLU A 151 1.14 14.74 1.55
N HIS A 152 1.20 13.57 0.92
CA HIS A 152 0.16 12.56 0.93
C HIS A 152 0.52 11.34 1.79
N ASN A 153 1.47 11.47 2.72
CA ASN A 153 1.92 10.41 3.62
C ASN A 153 2.37 9.13 2.90
N PHE A 154 2.93 9.28 1.68
CA PHE A 154 3.61 8.22 0.97
C PHE A 154 5.12 8.33 1.17
N PHE A 155 5.67 7.40 1.96
CA PHE A 155 7.08 7.40 2.37
C PHE A 155 7.95 6.51 1.49
N GLY A 156 7.45 6.14 0.34
CA GLY A 156 8.21 5.68 -0.80
C GLY A 156 8.25 4.20 -1.05
N GLY A 157 8.89 3.91 -2.17
CA GLY A 157 9.38 2.61 -2.56
C GLY A 157 10.83 2.42 -2.10
N GLN A 158 11.22 1.18 -1.92
CA GLN A 158 12.58 0.82 -1.50
C GLN A 158 13.20 -0.19 -2.47
N GLY A 159 14.37 0.17 -3.01
CA GLY A 159 15.17 -0.74 -3.84
C GLY A 159 15.87 -1.83 -3.01
N ILE A 160 16.15 -1.57 -1.74
CA ILE A 160 16.71 -2.57 -0.82
C ILE A 160 15.56 -3.42 -0.26
N VAL A 161 15.53 -4.68 -0.68
CA VAL A 161 14.44 -5.61 -0.38
C VAL A 161 14.28 -5.81 1.12
N GLY A 162 13.08 -5.50 1.63
CA GLY A 162 12.74 -5.63 3.06
C GLY A 162 13.07 -4.40 3.93
N ALA A 163 13.93 -3.47 3.46
CA ALA A 163 14.36 -2.31 4.26
C ALA A 163 13.20 -1.35 4.60
N GLN A 164 12.15 -1.32 3.82
CA GLN A 164 10.97 -0.50 4.08
C GLN A 164 10.21 -0.91 5.36
N VAL A 165 10.33 -2.15 5.80
CA VAL A 165 9.55 -2.65 6.95
C VAL A 165 10.01 -2.02 8.27
N PRO A 166 11.30 -2.00 8.63
CA PRO A 166 11.74 -1.29 9.83
C PRO A 166 11.50 0.22 9.73
N VAL A 167 11.60 0.82 8.53
CA VAL A 167 11.25 2.24 8.33
C VAL A 167 9.76 2.47 8.59
N GLY A 168 8.88 1.60 8.05
CA GLY A 168 7.44 1.63 8.32
C GLY A 168 7.10 1.47 9.80
N THR A 169 7.83 0.61 10.51
CA THR A 169 7.72 0.47 11.97
C THR A 169 8.10 1.76 12.68
N GLY A 170 9.13 2.48 12.18
CA GLY A 170 9.49 3.82 12.66
C GLY A 170 8.41 4.87 12.40
N LEU A 171 7.72 4.80 11.25
CA LEU A 171 6.55 5.66 10.97
C LEU A 171 5.41 5.38 11.95
N ALA A 172 5.12 4.11 12.22
CA ALA A 172 4.13 3.73 13.23
C ALA A 172 4.51 4.22 14.65
N PHE A 173 5.80 4.16 14.98
CA PHE A 173 6.30 4.74 16.23
C PHE A 173 6.09 6.25 16.26
N ALA A 174 6.39 6.97 15.19
CA ALA A 174 6.17 8.41 15.09
C ALA A 174 4.69 8.77 15.18
N ASN A 175 3.80 8.02 14.56
CA ASN A 175 2.36 8.18 14.67
C ASN A 175 1.91 8.05 16.14
N LYS A 176 2.37 7.00 16.81
CA LYS A 176 2.06 6.80 18.22
C LYS A 176 2.61 7.91 19.12
N TYR A 177 3.86 8.32 18.90
CA TYR A 177 4.52 9.34 19.71
C TYR A 177 3.85 10.72 19.59
N LYS A 178 3.39 11.07 18.38
CA LYS A 178 2.79 12.38 18.09
C LYS A 178 1.31 12.47 18.43
N THR A 179 0.60 11.34 18.54
CA THR A 179 -0.83 11.33 18.80
C THR A 179 -1.09 11.50 20.29
N PRO A 180 -1.88 12.52 20.70
CA PRO A 180 -2.27 12.70 22.10
C PRO A 180 -3.01 11.48 22.64
N LEU A 181 -2.91 11.27 23.96
CA LEU A 181 -3.62 10.19 24.64
C LEU A 181 -5.14 10.32 24.45
N GLY A 182 -5.77 9.24 23.98
CA GLY A 182 -7.22 9.19 23.75
C GLY A 182 -7.66 9.60 22.34
N GLU A 183 -6.78 10.18 21.55
CA GLU A 183 -7.08 10.53 20.16
C GLU A 183 -6.89 9.33 19.21
N PRO A 184 -7.65 9.30 18.09
CA PRO A 184 -7.49 8.30 17.06
C PRO A 184 -6.07 8.37 16.47
N MET A 185 -5.41 7.21 16.41
CA MET A 185 -4.01 7.11 15.98
C MET A 185 -3.93 6.69 14.52
N PRO A 186 -3.22 7.46 13.66
CA PRO A 186 -2.95 7.02 12.28
C PRO A 186 -2.17 5.71 12.27
N VAL A 187 -2.45 4.86 11.30
CA VAL A 187 -1.68 3.63 11.09
C VAL A 187 -0.53 3.87 10.12
N ALA A 188 0.49 3.02 10.19
CA ALA A 188 1.46 2.89 9.12
C ALA A 188 1.31 1.51 8.46
N ILE A 189 1.24 1.46 7.13
CA ILE A 189 1.25 0.21 6.39
C ILE A 189 2.60 0.06 5.67
N GLY A 190 3.24 -1.08 5.88
CA GLY A 190 4.47 -1.46 5.19
C GLY A 190 4.22 -2.69 4.33
N CYS A 191 4.33 -2.52 2.99
CA CYS A 191 4.15 -3.60 2.04
C CYS A 191 5.50 -4.22 1.67
N TYR A 192 5.54 -5.55 1.56
CA TYR A 192 6.73 -6.31 1.19
C TYR A 192 6.37 -7.66 0.58
N GLY A 193 7.25 -8.20 -0.28
CA GLY A 193 7.01 -9.47 -0.94
C GLY A 193 7.25 -10.69 -0.04
N ASP A 194 6.74 -11.85 -0.46
CA ASP A 194 6.92 -13.14 0.19
C ASP A 194 8.41 -13.53 0.34
N GLY A 195 9.25 -13.22 -0.64
CA GLY A 195 10.71 -13.40 -0.53
C GLY A 195 11.32 -12.56 0.59
N ALA A 196 10.93 -11.29 0.69
CA ALA A 196 11.39 -10.38 1.74
C ALA A 196 10.96 -10.81 3.14
N ALA A 197 9.79 -11.48 3.27
CA ALA A 197 9.25 -11.96 4.54
C ALA A 197 10.23 -12.88 5.30
N ASN A 198 11.22 -13.45 4.62
CA ASN A 198 12.23 -14.33 5.25
C ASN A 198 13.43 -13.56 5.82
N GLN A 199 13.49 -12.24 5.70
CA GLN A 199 14.58 -11.44 6.26
C GLN A 199 14.42 -11.23 7.77
N GLY A 200 15.52 -11.32 8.52
CA GLY A 200 15.56 -11.13 9.97
C GLY A 200 15.00 -9.78 10.42
N GLN A 201 15.31 -8.70 9.70
CA GLN A 201 14.82 -7.35 10.03
C GLN A 201 13.29 -7.21 10.01
N ILE A 202 12.57 -8.07 9.27
CA ILE A 202 11.10 -8.12 9.31
C ILE A 202 10.63 -8.58 10.68
N TRP A 203 11.22 -9.69 11.16
CA TRP A 203 10.89 -10.28 12.46
C TRP A 203 11.27 -9.37 13.63
N GLU A 204 12.41 -8.68 13.53
CA GLU A 204 12.82 -7.64 14.49
C GLU A 204 11.78 -6.51 14.54
N SER A 205 11.32 -6.05 13.39
CA SER A 205 10.29 -5.02 13.27
C SER A 205 8.97 -5.45 13.86
N MET A 206 8.54 -6.70 13.60
CA MET A 206 7.31 -7.27 14.18
C MET A 206 7.41 -7.38 15.71
N ASN A 207 8.58 -7.79 16.22
CA ASN A 207 8.81 -7.87 17.67
C ASN A 207 8.72 -6.49 18.34
N MET A 208 9.36 -5.47 17.76
CA MET A 208 9.27 -4.10 18.26
C MET A 208 7.83 -3.55 18.18
N ALA A 209 7.14 -3.79 17.07
CA ALA A 209 5.76 -3.34 16.90
C ALA A 209 4.83 -3.98 17.93
N ALA A 210 5.00 -5.28 18.21
CA ALA A 210 4.22 -6.00 19.21
C ALA A 210 4.54 -5.49 20.63
N LEU A 211 5.82 -5.39 20.97
CA LEU A 211 6.29 -4.97 22.30
C LEU A 211 5.82 -3.55 22.64
N TRP A 212 5.93 -2.64 21.67
CA TRP A 212 5.56 -1.24 21.87
C TRP A 212 4.11 -0.94 21.46
N LYS A 213 3.34 -1.95 21.02
CA LYS A 213 1.94 -1.80 20.55
C LYS A 213 1.80 -0.67 19.54
N LEU A 214 2.62 -0.74 18.49
CA LEU A 214 2.62 0.25 17.42
C LEU A 214 1.43 0.05 16.48
N PRO A 215 0.87 1.12 15.90
CA PRO A 215 -0.18 1.06 14.89
C PRO A 215 0.41 0.69 13.52
N MET A 216 1.05 -0.48 13.43
CA MET A 216 1.72 -0.97 12.23
C MET A 216 0.95 -2.12 11.59
N ILE A 217 0.75 -2.03 10.28
CA ILE A 217 0.20 -3.09 9.45
C ILE A 217 1.34 -3.64 8.59
N PHE A 218 1.65 -4.93 8.75
CA PHE A 218 2.59 -5.67 7.93
C PHE A 218 1.83 -6.34 6.80
N CYS A 219 1.98 -5.84 5.57
CA CYS A 219 1.25 -6.31 4.40
C CYS A 219 2.18 -7.12 3.49
N ILE A 220 1.93 -8.43 3.36
CA ILE A 220 2.69 -9.30 2.47
C ILE A 220 2.00 -9.36 1.12
N GLU A 221 2.66 -8.84 0.09
CA GLU A 221 2.25 -8.97 -1.31
C GLU A 221 2.78 -10.29 -1.87
N ASN A 222 2.04 -11.37 -1.60
CA ASN A 222 2.46 -12.73 -1.96
C ASN A 222 2.15 -13.04 -3.43
N ASN A 223 3.11 -12.78 -4.31
CA ASN A 223 3.05 -13.19 -5.72
C ASN A 223 3.61 -14.60 -5.96
N GLN A 224 3.95 -15.31 -4.89
CA GLN A 224 4.45 -16.69 -4.86
C GLN A 224 5.85 -16.88 -5.45
N TYR A 225 6.57 -15.82 -5.75
CA TYR A 225 7.93 -15.89 -6.26
C TYR A 225 8.83 -14.82 -5.64
N GLY A 226 9.94 -15.23 -5.06
CA GLY A 226 11.06 -14.36 -4.73
C GLY A 226 12.11 -14.44 -5.85
N MET A 227 12.15 -13.49 -6.78
CA MET A 227 12.93 -13.55 -8.01
C MET A 227 12.54 -14.80 -8.82
N GLY A 228 13.42 -15.75 -9.03
CA GLY A 228 13.16 -17.04 -9.69
C GLY A 228 12.78 -18.18 -8.74
N THR A 229 12.67 -17.92 -7.43
CA THR A 229 12.38 -18.95 -6.43
C THR A 229 10.90 -18.97 -6.07
N SER A 230 10.23 -20.09 -6.34
CA SER A 230 8.84 -20.33 -5.93
C SER A 230 8.75 -20.52 -4.42
N ILE A 231 7.61 -20.12 -3.81
CA ILE A 231 7.33 -20.38 -2.38
C ILE A 231 7.16 -21.86 -2.06
N ALA A 232 6.92 -22.70 -3.07
CA ALA A 232 6.79 -24.15 -2.91
C ALA A 232 8.15 -24.86 -2.71
N ARG A 233 9.26 -24.16 -2.79
CA ARG A 233 10.61 -24.71 -2.65
C ARG A 233 11.09 -24.73 -1.18
#